data_445d21f98f845118126489b9dddc5fd8
#
_entry.id   445d21f98f845118126489b9dddc5fd8
#
_cell.length_a   1.000
_cell.length_b   1.000
_cell.length_c   1.000
_cell.angle_alpha   90.00
_cell.angle_beta   90.00
_cell.angle_gamma   90.00
#
_symmetry.space_group_name_H-M   'P 1'
#
loop_
_entity.id
_entity.type
_entity.pdbx_description
1 polymer ?
#
loop_
_entity_poly.entity_id
_entity_poly.type
_entity_poly.pdbx_seq_one_letter_code
_entity_poly.pdbx_strand_id
1 'polypeptide(L)'
;MSSALKILNIFSYKEQISRTNIWGHHFLFLNIIFAIFIGSAYVYAAPHTDSFISFFYLLITWLGQMSFLAFLVYLIIFFPLSFIGNYRLYRVLAVILAILCFTLLLVDVKLFLSARVHISTTVLGLMFADLDFKTGLNYNFLWIAIPIVITVEIAFAKLCTREIYRSSLRHNHFPTFIAVLLTLSFIGSHCIHIWADANRYESINILRPVFPAHYPMTAKSFLSNHGWLKTDALPGEDTSDIALRYPLETLNIGELIPRRNVIVIFLNGISYKDLSTTDSPFLTALKKNSQSFENYYLPYSKREQNEFAATYGVPIQYKKAFNAKNIAPAVLDEMHRQEFLVRIISDDKNVANTALTGFRGFNLAIAQDEKDVFDKANNYLDNISSERRFALSIALNGLTKKNLKYNERCEKLLKIDNLVANFFKKLEENNRL
;
A
#
# COMPACT_ATOMS: atom_id res chain seq x y z
N MET A 1 -19.30 -7.71 -64.28
CA MET A 1 -20.11 -8.04 -63.07
C MET A 1 -19.33 -8.08 -61.75
N SER A 2 -18.03 -8.34 -61.74
CA SER A 2 -17.25 -8.47 -60.49
C SER A 2 -16.86 -7.15 -59.79
N SER A 3 -16.63 -6.04 -60.50
CA SER A 3 -16.25 -4.74 -59.91
C SER A 3 -17.43 -3.99 -59.24
N ALA A 4 -18.61 -4.04 -59.82
CA ALA A 4 -19.78 -3.42 -59.25
C ALA A 4 -20.25 -4.11 -57.97
N LEU A 5 -20.16 -5.45 -57.87
CA LEU A 5 -20.41 -6.21 -56.66
C LEU A 5 -19.42 -5.92 -55.53
N LYS A 6 -18.14 -5.70 -55.84
CA LYS A 6 -17.12 -5.27 -54.88
C LYS A 6 -17.42 -3.86 -54.37
N ILE A 7 -17.80 -2.93 -55.20
CA ILE A 7 -18.14 -1.56 -54.83
C ILE A 7 -19.41 -1.54 -53.94
N LEU A 8 -20.45 -2.28 -54.31
CA LEU A 8 -21.68 -2.44 -53.47
C LEU A 8 -21.40 -3.05 -52.11
N ASN A 9 -20.50 -4.04 -52.01
CA ASN A 9 -20.06 -4.62 -50.75
C ASN A 9 -19.28 -3.64 -49.89
N ILE A 10 -18.43 -2.79 -50.46
CA ILE A 10 -17.68 -1.76 -49.73
C ILE A 10 -18.60 -0.67 -49.21
N PHE A 11 -19.59 -0.23 -49.99
CA PHE A 11 -20.58 0.74 -49.54
C PHE A 11 -21.46 0.17 -48.39
N SER A 12 -21.92 -1.05 -48.53
CA SER A 12 -22.65 -1.76 -47.45
C SER A 12 -21.85 -1.90 -46.18
N TYR A 13 -20.56 -2.22 -46.30
CA TYR A 13 -19.63 -2.33 -45.14
C TYR A 13 -19.42 -0.97 -44.44
N LYS A 14 -19.15 0.10 -45.19
CA LYS A 14 -19.00 1.45 -44.63
C LYS A 14 -20.26 1.93 -43.90
N GLU A 15 -21.42 1.66 -44.49
CA GLU A 15 -22.69 2.01 -43.85
C GLU A 15 -22.91 1.24 -42.55
N GLN A 16 -22.57 -0.04 -42.50
CA GLN A 16 -22.68 -0.85 -41.30
C GLN A 16 -21.72 -0.34 -40.19
N ILE A 17 -20.49 -0.02 -40.53
CA ILE A 17 -19.54 0.58 -39.56
C ILE A 17 -20.06 1.91 -39.04
N SER A 18 -20.55 2.78 -39.93
CA SER A 18 -21.08 4.09 -39.53
C SER A 18 -22.26 3.94 -38.51
N ARG A 19 -23.20 3.05 -38.82
CA ARG A 19 -24.32 2.74 -37.92
C ARG A 19 -23.86 2.17 -36.57
N THR A 20 -22.85 1.28 -36.61
CA THR A 20 -22.25 0.67 -35.40
C THR A 20 -21.60 1.73 -34.55
N ASN A 21 -20.84 2.65 -35.13
CA ASN A 21 -20.17 3.71 -34.39
C ASN A 21 -21.17 4.70 -33.79
N ILE A 22 -22.21 5.11 -34.54
CA ILE A 22 -23.23 6.00 -33.99
C ILE A 22 -23.92 5.34 -32.78
N TRP A 23 -24.31 4.07 -32.91
CA TRP A 23 -24.89 3.32 -31.81
C TRP A 23 -23.94 3.21 -30.63
N GLY A 24 -22.66 2.88 -30.87
CA GLY A 24 -21.63 2.74 -29.87
C GLY A 24 -21.41 4.02 -29.08
N HIS A 25 -21.40 5.19 -29.73
CA HIS A 25 -21.26 6.47 -29.02
C HIS A 25 -22.45 6.79 -28.12
N HIS A 26 -23.68 6.52 -28.55
CA HIS A 26 -24.85 6.70 -27.69
C HIS A 26 -24.88 5.71 -26.54
N PHE A 27 -24.48 4.46 -26.79
CA PHE A 27 -24.35 3.44 -25.76
C PHE A 27 -23.29 3.79 -24.74
N LEU A 28 -22.11 4.25 -25.18
CA LEU A 28 -21.06 4.77 -24.31
C LEU A 28 -21.57 5.91 -23.42
N PHE A 29 -22.27 6.87 -23.99
CA PHE A 29 -22.80 8.01 -23.25
C PHE A 29 -23.73 7.59 -22.11
N LEU A 30 -24.67 6.66 -22.35
CA LEU A 30 -25.56 6.12 -21.32
C LEU A 30 -24.76 5.33 -20.25
N ASN A 31 -23.77 4.58 -20.67
CA ASN A 31 -22.89 3.83 -19.77
C ASN A 31 -22.01 4.74 -18.89
N ILE A 32 -21.55 5.89 -19.43
CA ILE A 32 -20.85 6.90 -18.62
C ILE A 32 -21.78 7.42 -17.51
N ILE A 33 -23.01 7.78 -17.84
CA ILE A 33 -23.99 8.25 -16.84
C ILE A 33 -24.21 7.18 -15.77
N PHE A 34 -24.34 5.93 -16.18
CA PHE A 34 -24.54 4.82 -15.25
C PHE A 34 -23.31 4.54 -14.39
N ALA A 35 -22.11 4.64 -14.95
CA ALA A 35 -20.85 4.54 -14.20
C ALA A 35 -20.72 5.65 -13.16
N ILE A 36 -21.04 6.89 -13.52
CA ILE A 36 -21.08 8.03 -12.59
C ILE A 36 -22.09 7.76 -11.47
N PHE A 37 -23.29 7.26 -11.80
CA PHE A 37 -24.29 6.93 -10.80
C PHE A 37 -23.81 5.86 -9.82
N ILE A 38 -23.26 4.74 -10.28
CA ILE A 38 -22.69 3.70 -9.40
C ILE A 38 -21.51 4.26 -8.63
N GLY A 39 -20.66 5.06 -9.27
CA GLY A 39 -19.48 5.69 -8.65
C GLY A 39 -19.81 6.68 -7.54
N SER A 40 -21.07 7.15 -7.41
CA SER A 40 -21.49 7.99 -6.28
C SER A 40 -21.32 7.28 -4.92
N ALA A 41 -21.34 5.95 -4.90
CA ALA A 41 -21.08 5.16 -3.70
C ALA A 41 -19.66 5.38 -3.14
N TYR A 42 -18.67 5.62 -4.00
CA TYR A 42 -17.32 5.97 -3.56
C TYR A 42 -17.27 7.36 -2.92
N VAL A 43 -18.01 8.32 -3.49
CA VAL A 43 -18.12 9.68 -2.94
C VAL A 43 -18.76 9.62 -1.55
N TYR A 44 -19.83 8.85 -1.38
CA TYR A 44 -20.47 8.64 -0.09
C TYR A 44 -19.49 8.04 0.95
N ALA A 45 -18.63 7.13 0.51
CA ALA A 45 -17.66 6.46 1.37
C ALA A 45 -16.34 7.23 1.52
N ALA A 46 -16.16 8.36 0.81
CA ALA A 46 -14.92 9.13 0.88
C ALA A 46 -14.66 9.68 2.30
N PRO A 47 -13.41 9.90 2.70
CA PRO A 47 -13.08 10.65 3.89
C PRO A 47 -13.74 12.03 3.90
N HIS A 48 -14.03 12.54 5.10
CA HIS A 48 -14.59 13.89 5.22
C HIS A 48 -13.64 14.93 4.61
N THR A 49 -14.20 15.86 3.85
CA THR A 49 -13.44 16.93 3.20
C THR A 49 -13.50 18.20 4.04
N ASP A 50 -12.36 18.66 4.54
CA ASP A 50 -12.26 19.82 5.44
C ASP A 50 -12.22 21.16 4.71
N SER A 51 -12.12 21.15 3.37
CA SER A 51 -12.01 22.37 2.56
C SER A 51 -12.84 22.30 1.29
N PHE A 52 -13.26 23.49 0.82
CA PHE A 52 -13.99 23.60 -0.45
C PHE A 52 -13.18 23.04 -1.63
N ILE A 53 -11.86 23.24 -1.64
CA ILE A 53 -10.98 22.74 -2.71
C ILE A 53 -10.94 21.22 -2.71
N SER A 54 -10.89 20.58 -1.55
CA SER A 54 -10.92 19.11 -1.44
C SER A 54 -12.25 18.52 -1.88
N PHE A 55 -13.36 19.17 -1.50
CA PHE A 55 -14.69 18.78 -1.95
C PHE A 55 -14.84 18.93 -3.47
N PHE A 56 -14.41 20.07 -4.03
CA PHE A 56 -14.41 20.29 -5.47
C PHE A 56 -13.53 19.27 -6.21
N TYR A 57 -12.34 18.98 -5.69
CA TYR A 57 -11.47 17.95 -6.23
C TYR A 57 -12.14 16.59 -6.23
N LEU A 58 -12.81 16.20 -5.14
CA LEU A 58 -13.54 14.93 -5.05
C LEU A 58 -14.60 14.82 -6.13
N LEU A 59 -15.38 15.88 -6.36
CA LEU A 59 -16.46 15.91 -7.37
C LEU A 59 -15.91 15.79 -8.79
N ILE A 60 -14.91 16.60 -9.15
CA ILE A 60 -14.37 16.54 -10.52
C ILE A 60 -13.61 15.23 -10.77
N THR A 61 -12.97 14.66 -9.74
CA THR A 61 -12.32 13.35 -9.83
C THR A 61 -13.36 12.25 -10.04
N TRP A 62 -14.46 12.28 -9.30
CA TRP A 62 -15.57 11.34 -9.50
C TRP A 62 -16.08 11.38 -10.93
N LEU A 63 -16.45 12.55 -11.44
CA LEU A 63 -16.96 12.71 -12.80
C LEU A 63 -15.91 12.31 -13.84
N GLY A 64 -14.70 12.78 -13.71
CA GLY A 64 -13.61 12.51 -14.65
C GLY A 64 -13.20 11.03 -14.65
N GLN A 65 -12.96 10.44 -13.50
CA GLN A 65 -12.48 9.07 -13.38
C GLN A 65 -13.50 8.03 -13.85
N MET A 66 -14.77 8.17 -13.44
CA MET A 66 -15.82 7.24 -13.88
C MET A 66 -16.05 7.32 -15.39
N SER A 67 -16.02 8.51 -15.96
CA SER A 67 -16.12 8.72 -17.40
C SER A 67 -14.92 8.16 -18.14
N PHE A 68 -13.73 8.39 -17.63
CA PHE A 68 -12.49 7.86 -18.21
C PHE A 68 -12.47 6.33 -18.25
N LEU A 69 -12.88 5.66 -17.17
CA LEU A 69 -12.93 4.19 -17.14
C LEU A 69 -13.90 3.63 -18.18
N ALA A 70 -15.10 4.21 -18.28
CA ALA A 70 -16.08 3.79 -19.30
C ALA A 70 -15.55 4.06 -20.72
N PHE A 71 -14.93 5.23 -20.95
CA PHE A 71 -14.30 5.57 -22.22
C PHE A 71 -13.13 4.64 -22.57
N LEU A 72 -12.32 4.27 -21.59
CA LEU A 72 -11.18 3.35 -21.79
C LEU A 72 -11.65 1.97 -22.25
N VAL A 73 -12.71 1.43 -21.64
CA VAL A 73 -13.33 0.17 -22.08
C VAL A 73 -13.85 0.31 -23.52
N TYR A 74 -14.50 1.42 -23.83
CA TYR A 74 -14.96 1.69 -25.20
C TYR A 74 -13.80 1.72 -26.18
N LEU A 75 -12.73 2.46 -25.88
CA LEU A 75 -11.60 2.65 -26.78
C LEU A 75 -10.84 1.35 -27.04
N ILE A 76 -10.62 0.54 -26.00
CA ILE A 76 -9.82 -0.68 -26.12
C ILE A 76 -10.61 -1.85 -26.70
N ILE A 77 -11.90 -1.92 -26.41
CA ILE A 77 -12.70 -3.11 -26.78
C ILE A 77 -13.79 -2.78 -27.79
N PHE A 78 -14.66 -1.82 -27.51
CA PHE A 78 -15.82 -1.55 -28.39
C PHE A 78 -15.39 -0.92 -29.73
N PHE A 79 -14.45 0.00 -29.71
CA PHE A 79 -14.00 0.63 -30.94
C PHE A 79 -13.37 -0.38 -31.90
N PRO A 80 -12.42 -1.27 -31.52
CA PRO A 80 -11.91 -2.33 -32.40
C PRO A 80 -13.02 -3.30 -32.85
N LEU A 81 -13.96 -3.68 -31.98
CA LEU A 81 -15.07 -4.55 -32.34
C LEU A 81 -15.99 -3.94 -33.41
N SER A 82 -16.06 -2.61 -33.54
CA SER A 82 -16.88 -1.95 -34.54
C SER A 82 -16.44 -2.26 -35.99
N PHE A 83 -15.19 -2.64 -36.19
CA PHE A 83 -14.64 -3.02 -37.49
C PHE A 83 -15.05 -4.42 -37.97
N ILE A 84 -15.67 -5.25 -37.16
CA ILE A 84 -16.15 -6.58 -37.55
C ILE A 84 -17.27 -6.48 -38.65
N GLY A 85 -17.91 -5.32 -38.74
CA GLY A 85 -18.91 -5.08 -39.81
C GLY A 85 -20.23 -5.81 -39.61
N ASN A 86 -20.48 -6.46 -38.49
CA ASN A 86 -21.70 -7.11 -38.12
C ASN A 86 -22.42 -6.37 -36.98
N TYR A 87 -23.35 -5.49 -37.31
CA TYR A 87 -24.06 -4.66 -36.34
C TYR A 87 -24.81 -5.45 -35.26
N ARG A 88 -25.37 -6.62 -35.58
CA ARG A 88 -26.09 -7.45 -34.59
C ARG A 88 -25.14 -8.06 -33.60
N LEU A 89 -24.04 -8.65 -34.08
CA LEU A 89 -22.98 -9.25 -33.24
C LEU A 89 -22.36 -8.21 -32.31
N TYR A 90 -21.98 -7.05 -32.87
CA TYR A 90 -21.44 -5.93 -32.08
C TYR A 90 -22.33 -5.55 -30.91
N ARG A 91 -23.65 -5.38 -31.13
CA ARG A 91 -24.59 -5.01 -30.06
C ARG A 91 -24.67 -6.06 -28.96
N VAL A 92 -24.74 -7.34 -29.33
CA VAL A 92 -24.79 -8.43 -28.35
C VAL A 92 -23.53 -8.47 -27.52
N LEU A 93 -22.37 -8.41 -28.17
CA LEU A 93 -21.08 -8.39 -27.47
C LEU A 93 -20.93 -7.14 -26.58
N ALA A 94 -21.35 -5.97 -27.05
CA ALA A 94 -21.30 -4.73 -26.30
C ALA A 94 -22.14 -4.82 -25.02
N VAL A 95 -23.35 -5.33 -25.09
CA VAL A 95 -24.24 -5.50 -23.93
C VAL A 95 -23.66 -6.52 -22.93
N ILE A 96 -23.17 -7.67 -23.39
CA ILE A 96 -22.56 -8.68 -22.53
C ILE A 96 -21.35 -8.10 -21.79
N LEU A 97 -20.49 -7.39 -22.51
CA LEU A 97 -19.28 -6.81 -21.93
C LEU A 97 -19.60 -5.68 -20.96
N ALA A 98 -20.60 -4.84 -21.25
CA ALA A 98 -21.06 -3.81 -20.32
C ALA A 98 -21.60 -4.43 -19.03
N ILE A 99 -22.39 -5.50 -19.11
CA ILE A 99 -22.88 -6.24 -17.94
C ILE A 99 -21.70 -6.77 -17.09
N LEU A 100 -20.68 -7.34 -17.72
CA LEU A 100 -19.49 -7.81 -17.02
C LEU A 100 -18.75 -6.67 -16.33
N CYS A 101 -18.50 -5.55 -17.03
CA CYS A 101 -17.81 -4.38 -16.47
C CYS A 101 -18.58 -3.78 -15.29
N PHE A 102 -19.89 -3.62 -15.40
CA PHE A 102 -20.70 -3.08 -14.29
C PHE A 102 -20.83 -4.05 -13.13
N THR A 103 -20.87 -5.34 -13.39
CA THR A 103 -20.82 -6.35 -12.32
C THR A 103 -19.50 -6.26 -11.56
N LEU A 104 -18.37 -6.15 -12.27
CA LEU A 104 -17.06 -5.94 -11.63
C LEU A 104 -17.00 -4.62 -10.86
N LEU A 105 -17.55 -3.54 -11.40
CA LEU A 105 -17.62 -2.25 -10.71
C LEU A 105 -18.45 -2.35 -9.42
N LEU A 106 -19.58 -3.07 -9.43
CA LEU A 106 -20.40 -3.27 -8.22
C LEU A 106 -19.69 -4.12 -7.18
N VAL A 107 -18.93 -5.13 -7.59
CA VAL A 107 -18.06 -5.92 -6.67
C VAL A 107 -17.00 -5.02 -6.07
N ASP A 108 -16.35 -4.16 -6.86
CA ASP A 108 -15.36 -3.21 -6.39
C ASP A 108 -15.94 -2.19 -5.40
N VAL A 109 -17.11 -1.64 -5.70
CA VAL A 109 -17.86 -0.76 -4.78
C VAL A 109 -18.10 -1.47 -3.45
N LYS A 110 -18.59 -2.71 -3.48
CA LYS A 110 -18.86 -3.47 -2.25
C LYS A 110 -17.58 -3.73 -1.46
N LEU A 111 -16.49 -4.07 -2.15
CA LEU A 111 -15.18 -4.28 -1.55
C LEU A 111 -14.65 -2.99 -0.90
N PHE A 112 -14.77 -1.86 -1.60
CA PHE A 112 -14.36 -0.57 -1.07
C PHE A 112 -15.19 -0.13 0.14
N LEU A 113 -16.50 -0.33 0.11
CA LEU A 113 -17.39 -0.02 1.24
C LEU A 113 -17.07 -0.86 2.49
N SER A 114 -16.64 -2.12 2.28
CA SER A 114 -16.38 -3.06 3.39
C SER A 114 -14.95 -2.98 3.90
N ALA A 115 -13.96 -2.91 3.02
CA ALA A 115 -12.53 -3.07 3.36
C ALA A 115 -11.65 -1.88 2.95
N ARG A 116 -12.21 -0.84 2.31
CA ARG A 116 -11.48 0.34 1.82
C ARG A 116 -10.35 0.00 0.84
N VAL A 117 -10.50 -1.09 0.10
CA VAL A 117 -9.56 -1.52 -0.95
C VAL A 117 -10.30 -1.74 -2.26
N HIS A 118 -9.59 -1.59 -3.37
CA HIS A 118 -10.10 -1.87 -4.72
C HIS A 118 -9.62 -3.24 -5.22
N ILE A 119 -10.30 -3.75 -6.24
CA ILE A 119 -9.89 -4.96 -6.94
C ILE A 119 -8.47 -4.77 -7.47
N SER A 120 -7.57 -5.65 -7.05
CA SER A 120 -6.18 -5.73 -7.51
C SER A 120 -5.76 -7.18 -7.63
N THR A 121 -4.63 -7.45 -8.31
CA THR A 121 -4.08 -8.80 -8.41
C THR A 121 -3.82 -9.44 -7.05
N THR A 122 -3.38 -8.65 -6.09
CA THR A 122 -3.16 -9.09 -4.70
C THR A 122 -4.47 -9.44 -4.01
N VAL A 123 -5.48 -8.58 -4.14
CA VAL A 123 -6.82 -8.81 -3.55
C VAL A 123 -7.50 -10.03 -4.18
N LEU A 124 -7.41 -10.17 -5.51
CA LEU A 124 -7.91 -11.36 -6.21
C LEU A 124 -7.17 -12.62 -5.75
N GLY A 125 -5.84 -12.56 -5.62
CA GLY A 125 -5.04 -13.66 -5.09
C GLY A 125 -5.48 -14.08 -3.69
N LEU A 126 -5.77 -13.14 -2.79
CA LEU A 126 -6.30 -13.41 -1.46
C LEU A 126 -7.72 -13.99 -1.51
N MET A 127 -8.59 -13.47 -2.37
CA MET A 127 -9.96 -13.99 -2.54
C MET A 127 -9.99 -15.43 -3.06
N PHE A 128 -9.02 -15.81 -3.92
CA PHE A 128 -8.94 -17.18 -4.46
C PHE A 128 -8.14 -18.15 -3.58
N ALA A 129 -7.17 -17.66 -2.80
CA ALA A 129 -6.34 -18.49 -1.93
C ALA A 129 -7.08 -18.94 -0.67
N ASP A 130 -8.06 -18.17 -0.23
CA ASP A 130 -8.80 -18.39 1.00
C ASP A 130 -10.30 -18.54 0.68
N LEU A 131 -10.72 -19.76 0.37
CA LEU A 131 -12.13 -20.10 0.16
C LEU A 131 -12.97 -19.85 1.44
N ASP A 132 -12.31 -19.78 2.60
CA ASP A 132 -12.85 -19.38 3.89
C ASP A 132 -12.63 -17.89 4.20
N PHE A 133 -12.19 -17.08 3.22
CA PHE A 133 -12.04 -15.65 3.39
C PHE A 133 -13.39 -15.03 3.73
N LYS A 134 -13.71 -15.08 5.01
CA LYS A 134 -14.87 -14.45 5.63
C LYS A 134 -14.69 -12.94 5.66
N THR A 135 -14.51 -12.35 4.47
CA THR A 135 -14.38 -10.89 4.29
C THR A 135 -15.62 -10.12 4.73
N GLY A 136 -16.61 -10.76 5.30
CA GLY A 136 -17.91 -10.12 5.52
C GLY A 136 -18.58 -9.68 4.20
N LEU A 137 -17.97 -10.00 3.04
CA LEU A 137 -18.53 -9.78 1.72
C LEU A 137 -19.66 -10.79 1.49
N ASN A 138 -20.84 -10.40 1.92
CA ASN A 138 -22.05 -11.13 1.54
C ASN A 138 -22.30 -10.91 0.05
N TYR A 139 -21.96 -11.90 -0.79
CA TYR A 139 -22.17 -11.85 -2.25
C TYR A 139 -23.64 -11.99 -2.63
N ASN A 140 -24.55 -12.20 -1.67
CA ASN A 140 -25.99 -12.34 -1.95
C ASN A 140 -26.57 -11.12 -2.65
N PHE A 141 -25.98 -9.93 -2.47
CA PHE A 141 -26.41 -8.73 -3.19
C PHE A 141 -26.32 -8.88 -4.72
N LEU A 142 -25.41 -9.71 -5.24
CA LEU A 142 -25.22 -9.93 -6.68
C LEU A 142 -26.45 -10.60 -7.30
N TRP A 143 -27.18 -11.42 -6.56
CA TRP A 143 -28.42 -12.02 -7.05
C TRP A 143 -29.48 -10.99 -7.41
N ILE A 144 -29.44 -9.82 -6.78
CA ILE A 144 -30.34 -8.69 -7.08
C ILE A 144 -29.68 -7.72 -8.06
N ALA A 145 -28.41 -7.42 -7.88
CA ALA A 145 -27.70 -6.43 -8.67
C ALA A 145 -27.51 -6.85 -10.13
N ILE A 146 -27.15 -8.11 -10.40
CA ILE A 146 -26.93 -8.59 -11.77
C ILE A 146 -28.19 -8.51 -12.63
N PRO A 147 -29.38 -8.98 -12.20
CA PRO A 147 -30.64 -8.78 -12.96
C PRO A 147 -30.97 -7.32 -13.24
N ILE A 148 -30.69 -6.41 -12.29
CA ILE A 148 -30.89 -4.98 -12.49
C ILE A 148 -29.97 -4.45 -13.60
N VAL A 149 -28.65 -4.76 -13.51
CA VAL A 149 -27.68 -4.37 -14.54
C VAL A 149 -28.07 -4.90 -15.90
N ILE A 150 -28.44 -6.17 -16.01
CA ILE A 150 -28.91 -6.78 -17.27
C ILE A 150 -30.12 -6.00 -17.84
N THR A 151 -31.08 -5.68 -16.99
CA THR A 151 -32.30 -4.96 -17.40
C THR A 151 -31.97 -3.55 -17.90
N VAL A 152 -31.08 -2.84 -17.19
CA VAL A 152 -30.62 -1.49 -17.56
C VAL A 152 -29.86 -1.53 -18.89
N GLU A 153 -28.93 -2.45 -19.07
CA GLU A 153 -28.13 -2.55 -20.28
C GLU A 153 -28.97 -2.92 -21.52
N ILE A 154 -29.95 -3.82 -21.36
CA ILE A 154 -30.91 -4.14 -22.42
C ILE A 154 -31.79 -2.92 -22.76
N ALA A 155 -32.21 -2.16 -21.75
CA ALA A 155 -32.96 -0.92 -21.97
C ALA A 155 -32.11 0.11 -22.72
N PHE A 156 -30.86 0.32 -22.34
CA PHE A 156 -29.92 1.21 -23.02
C PHE A 156 -29.72 0.79 -24.49
N ALA A 157 -29.50 -0.50 -24.73
CA ALA A 157 -29.36 -1.02 -26.08
C ALA A 157 -30.61 -0.76 -26.98
N LYS A 158 -31.82 -0.88 -26.39
CA LYS A 158 -33.06 -0.56 -27.08
C LYS A 158 -33.20 0.94 -27.34
N LEU A 159 -32.89 1.78 -26.37
CA LEU A 159 -32.92 3.24 -26.49
C LEU A 159 -31.97 3.72 -27.58
N CYS A 160 -30.71 3.27 -27.59
CA CYS A 160 -29.74 3.61 -28.62
C CYS A 160 -30.19 3.19 -30.02
N THR A 161 -30.83 2.04 -30.13
CA THR A 161 -31.37 1.60 -31.42
C THR A 161 -32.51 2.50 -31.91
N ARG A 162 -33.38 2.93 -30.99
CA ARG A 162 -34.50 3.83 -31.31
C ARG A 162 -34.00 5.23 -31.74
N GLU A 163 -32.97 5.73 -31.08
CA GLU A 163 -32.39 7.04 -31.41
C GLU A 163 -31.71 7.08 -32.78
N ILE A 164 -31.06 6.01 -33.24
CA ILE A 164 -30.51 5.94 -34.61
C ILE A 164 -31.58 6.15 -35.65
N TYR A 165 -32.80 5.62 -35.44
CA TYR A 165 -33.93 5.81 -36.39
C TYR A 165 -34.54 7.22 -36.31
N ARG A 166 -34.33 7.96 -35.17
CA ARG A 166 -34.87 9.31 -34.98
C ARG A 166 -33.90 10.43 -35.32
N SER A 167 -32.59 10.21 -35.17
CA SER A 167 -31.58 11.27 -35.19
C SER A 167 -31.19 11.78 -36.58
N SER A 168 -31.89 11.38 -37.62
CA SER A 168 -31.61 11.81 -39.01
C SER A 168 -31.69 13.34 -39.24
N LEU A 169 -32.15 14.15 -38.25
CA LEU A 169 -32.51 15.54 -38.50
C LEU A 169 -32.11 16.57 -37.42
N ARG A 170 -31.41 16.21 -36.37
CA ARG A 170 -31.11 17.18 -35.30
C ARG A 170 -29.62 17.23 -34.92
N HIS A 171 -28.95 18.32 -35.32
CA HIS A 171 -27.67 18.69 -34.77
C HIS A 171 -27.83 19.10 -33.30
N ASN A 172 -27.46 18.23 -32.38
CA ASN A 172 -27.51 18.52 -30.96
C ASN A 172 -26.09 18.61 -30.42
N HIS A 173 -25.69 19.81 -29.96
CA HIS A 173 -24.35 20.06 -29.38
C HIS A 173 -24.23 19.62 -27.91
N PHE A 174 -25.33 19.19 -27.28
CA PHE A 174 -25.35 18.80 -25.86
C PHE A 174 -24.40 17.63 -25.51
N PRO A 175 -24.36 16.53 -26.29
CA PRO A 175 -23.41 15.44 -26.01
C PRO A 175 -21.94 15.90 -26.12
N THR A 176 -21.64 16.78 -27.06
CA THR A 176 -20.29 17.37 -27.21
C THR A 176 -19.92 18.22 -25.99
N PHE A 177 -20.84 19.05 -25.53
CA PHE A 177 -20.63 19.86 -24.33
C PHE A 177 -20.35 18.97 -23.10
N ILE A 178 -21.13 17.92 -22.89
CA ILE A 178 -20.92 16.97 -21.78
C ILE A 178 -19.54 16.28 -21.93
N ALA A 179 -19.20 15.81 -23.12
CA ALA A 179 -17.89 15.16 -23.35
C ALA A 179 -16.71 16.09 -23.02
N VAL A 180 -16.79 17.36 -23.43
CA VAL A 180 -15.79 18.37 -23.08
C VAL A 180 -15.74 18.60 -21.56
N LEU A 181 -16.88 18.75 -20.91
CA LEU A 181 -16.95 18.93 -19.46
C LEU A 181 -16.30 17.76 -18.69
N LEU A 182 -16.61 16.53 -19.07
CA LEU A 182 -16.04 15.33 -18.43
C LEU A 182 -14.54 15.20 -18.69
N THR A 183 -14.09 15.55 -19.90
CA THR A 183 -12.65 15.59 -20.24
C THR A 183 -11.92 16.67 -19.42
N LEU A 184 -12.49 17.86 -19.29
CA LEU A 184 -11.94 18.92 -18.46
C LEU A 184 -11.94 18.53 -16.97
N SER A 185 -12.95 17.80 -16.51
CA SER A 185 -13.00 17.28 -15.13
C SER A 185 -11.85 16.29 -14.89
N PHE A 186 -11.58 15.39 -15.82
CA PHE A 186 -10.48 14.45 -15.74
C PHE A 186 -9.13 15.16 -15.72
N ILE A 187 -8.86 16.03 -16.67
CA ILE A 187 -7.60 16.80 -16.74
C ILE A 187 -7.45 17.69 -15.51
N GLY A 188 -8.51 18.38 -15.12
CA GLY A 188 -8.52 19.28 -13.96
C GLY A 188 -8.21 18.56 -12.65
N SER A 189 -8.74 17.35 -12.46
CA SER A 189 -8.44 16.54 -11.28
C SER A 189 -6.94 16.19 -11.21
N HIS A 190 -6.31 15.82 -12.32
CA HIS A 190 -4.88 15.55 -12.38
C HIS A 190 -4.03 16.82 -12.12
N CYS A 191 -4.42 17.95 -12.68
CA CYS A 191 -3.73 19.23 -12.43
C CYS A 191 -3.80 19.66 -10.96
N ILE A 192 -4.98 19.55 -10.34
CA ILE A 192 -5.13 19.85 -8.91
C ILE A 192 -4.31 18.87 -8.05
N HIS A 193 -4.28 17.59 -8.41
CA HIS A 193 -3.49 16.60 -7.69
C HIS A 193 -1.98 16.87 -7.80
N ILE A 194 -1.47 17.23 -8.98
CA ILE A 194 -0.06 17.63 -9.18
C ILE A 194 0.30 18.75 -8.21
N TRP A 195 -0.55 19.77 -8.11
CA TRP A 195 -0.36 20.88 -7.19
C TRP A 195 -0.42 20.42 -5.72
N ALA A 196 -1.41 19.61 -5.36
CA ALA A 196 -1.60 19.12 -4.00
C ALA A 196 -0.47 18.19 -3.54
N ASP A 197 -0.02 17.29 -4.40
CA ASP A 197 1.12 16.40 -4.12
C ASP A 197 2.41 17.22 -3.93
N ALA A 198 2.64 18.20 -4.80
CA ALA A 198 3.80 19.08 -4.73
C ALA A 198 3.84 19.92 -3.44
N ASN A 199 2.69 20.44 -3.02
CA ASN A 199 2.54 21.27 -1.81
C ASN A 199 2.17 20.45 -0.56
N ARG A 200 2.13 19.11 -0.64
CA ARG A 200 1.75 18.22 0.46
C ARG A 200 0.40 18.56 1.08
N TYR A 201 -0.55 18.94 0.25
CA TYR A 201 -1.88 19.29 0.71
C TYR A 201 -2.65 18.00 1.05
N GLU A 202 -2.58 17.62 2.33
CA GLU A 202 -3.03 16.30 2.82
C GLU A 202 -4.52 16.08 2.60
N SER A 203 -5.35 17.13 2.73
CA SER A 203 -6.80 17.06 2.52
C SER A 203 -7.20 16.60 1.10
N ILE A 204 -6.31 16.73 0.10
CA ILE A 204 -6.51 16.18 -1.24
C ILE A 204 -5.80 14.83 -1.39
N ASN A 205 -4.60 14.68 -0.84
CA ASN A 205 -3.81 13.46 -1.00
C ASN A 205 -4.48 12.24 -0.36
N ILE A 206 -5.23 12.42 0.73
CA ILE A 206 -6.01 11.38 1.39
C ILE A 206 -7.14 10.84 0.49
N LEU A 207 -7.60 11.61 -0.48
CA LEU A 207 -8.66 11.22 -1.43
C LEU A 207 -8.13 10.36 -2.61
N ARG A 208 -6.81 10.22 -2.75
CA ARG A 208 -6.20 9.45 -3.83
C ARG A 208 -6.72 8.02 -3.98
N PRO A 209 -6.90 7.22 -2.90
CA PRO A 209 -7.36 5.84 -3.02
C PRO A 209 -8.89 5.69 -3.09
N VAL A 210 -9.67 6.77 -3.29
CA VAL A 210 -11.14 6.69 -3.23
C VAL A 210 -11.75 6.04 -4.47
N PHE A 211 -11.15 6.22 -5.65
CA PHE A 211 -11.73 5.73 -6.91
C PHE A 211 -10.91 4.57 -7.50
N PRO A 212 -11.56 3.59 -8.14
CA PRO A 212 -10.88 2.44 -8.72
C PRO A 212 -9.94 2.88 -9.85
N ALA A 213 -8.78 2.21 -9.95
CA ALA A 213 -7.74 2.49 -10.93
C ALA A 213 -7.34 3.98 -11.06
N HIS A 214 -7.50 4.74 -9.98
CA HIS A 214 -7.13 6.15 -9.94
C HIS A 214 -5.65 6.30 -9.57
N TYR A 215 -4.83 6.59 -10.58
CA TYR A 215 -3.41 6.88 -10.45
C TYR A 215 -3.16 8.31 -10.88
N PRO A 216 -3.39 9.31 -10.01
CA PRO A 216 -3.23 10.71 -10.37
C PRO A 216 -1.78 11.03 -10.68
N MET A 217 -1.58 11.96 -11.62
CA MET A 217 -0.25 12.39 -12.02
C MET A 217 0.44 13.14 -10.89
N THR A 218 1.76 12.95 -10.81
CA THR A 218 2.65 13.68 -9.89
C THR A 218 3.78 14.30 -10.71
N ALA A 219 4.22 15.50 -10.36
CA ALA A 219 5.29 16.21 -11.09
C ALA A 219 6.26 16.92 -10.15
N LYS A 220 6.42 16.41 -8.92
CA LYS A 220 7.21 17.06 -7.86
C LYS A 220 8.64 17.36 -8.28
N SER A 221 9.34 16.35 -8.84
CA SER A 221 10.72 16.52 -9.32
C SER A 221 10.82 17.55 -10.44
N PHE A 222 9.84 17.54 -11.36
CA PHE A 222 9.79 18.53 -12.44
C PHE A 222 9.61 19.94 -11.89
N LEU A 223 8.65 20.15 -10.98
CA LEU A 223 8.34 21.44 -10.38
C LEU A 223 9.51 21.97 -9.52
N SER A 224 10.17 21.08 -8.78
CA SER A 224 11.36 21.41 -7.99
C SER A 224 12.53 21.87 -8.87
N ASN A 225 12.82 21.11 -9.94
CA ASN A 225 13.92 21.44 -10.86
C ASN A 225 13.72 22.78 -11.61
N HIS A 226 12.47 23.24 -11.74
CA HIS A 226 12.14 24.51 -12.39
C HIS A 226 11.94 25.66 -11.36
N GLY A 227 12.21 25.41 -10.06
CA GLY A 227 12.07 26.45 -9.03
C GLY A 227 10.62 26.86 -8.73
N TRP A 228 9.64 26.08 -9.15
CA TRP A 228 8.20 26.35 -8.94
C TRP A 228 7.68 25.83 -7.60
N LEU A 229 8.50 25.06 -6.89
CA LEU A 229 8.24 24.67 -5.51
C LEU A 229 9.20 25.44 -4.62
N LYS A 230 8.68 26.12 -3.60
CA LYS A 230 9.50 26.46 -2.44
C LYS A 230 9.89 25.14 -1.81
N THR A 231 11.18 24.86 -1.82
CA THR A 231 11.75 23.61 -1.31
C THR A 231 11.65 23.61 0.21
N ASP A 232 10.44 23.46 0.73
CA ASP A 232 10.30 22.96 2.09
C ASP A 232 10.64 21.47 2.01
N ALA A 233 11.88 21.17 2.36
CA ALA A 233 12.42 19.83 2.30
C ALA A 233 11.48 18.84 2.98
N LEU A 234 11.24 17.70 2.30
CA LEU A 234 10.54 16.57 2.94
C LEU A 234 11.28 16.20 4.23
N PRO A 235 10.56 15.81 5.27
CA PRO A 235 11.19 14.98 6.29
C PRO A 235 11.81 13.79 5.57
N GLY A 236 13.11 13.86 5.24
CA GLY A 236 13.84 12.81 4.52
C GLY A 236 14.70 13.23 3.34
N GLU A 237 14.52 14.40 2.69
CA GLU A 237 15.38 14.83 1.57
C GLU A 237 16.40 15.93 1.92
N ASP A 238 16.05 16.86 2.81
CA ASP A 238 17.01 17.80 3.45
C ASP A 238 16.53 18.08 4.86
N THR A 239 16.91 17.24 5.78
CA THR A 239 16.37 17.20 7.13
C THR A 239 17.19 18.01 8.14
N SER A 240 18.20 18.74 7.68
CA SER A 240 19.01 19.60 8.55
C SER A 240 18.20 20.69 9.26
N ASP A 241 17.12 21.20 8.62
CA ASP A 241 16.36 22.34 9.11
C ASP A 241 15.00 22.03 9.76
N ILE A 242 14.61 20.73 9.83
CA ILE A 242 13.39 20.37 10.54
C ILE A 242 13.58 20.55 12.03
N ALA A 243 12.73 21.38 12.64
CA ALA A 243 12.64 21.48 14.10
C ALA A 243 12.08 20.17 14.67
N LEU A 244 12.96 19.17 14.86
CA LEU A 244 12.58 17.95 15.56
C LEU A 244 12.33 18.26 17.02
N ARG A 245 11.10 17.99 17.48
CA ARG A 245 10.75 17.93 18.90
C ARG A 245 10.65 16.45 19.27
N TYR A 246 11.70 15.92 19.86
CA TYR A 246 11.74 14.50 20.26
C TYR A 246 12.61 14.33 21.52
N PRO A 247 12.09 13.66 22.54
CA PRO A 247 10.67 13.30 22.70
C PRO A 247 9.79 14.54 22.85
N LEU A 248 8.48 14.43 22.56
CA LEU A 248 7.53 15.55 22.73
C LEU A 248 7.42 15.96 24.19
N GLU A 249 7.46 14.94 25.08
CA GLU A 249 7.47 15.10 26.54
C GLU A 249 8.56 14.20 27.11
N THR A 250 9.16 14.61 28.22
CA THR A 250 10.14 13.80 28.93
C THR A 250 9.47 12.55 29.49
N LEU A 251 10.12 11.39 29.35
CA LEU A 251 9.66 10.17 29.98
C LEU A 251 9.67 10.35 31.51
N ASN A 252 8.50 10.37 32.10
CA ASN A 252 8.36 10.42 33.55
C ASN A 252 8.21 8.98 34.07
N ILE A 253 9.32 8.38 34.41
CA ILE A 253 9.36 7.03 34.97
C ILE A 253 9.36 7.20 36.48
N GLY A 254 8.29 6.77 37.12
CA GLY A 254 8.15 6.87 38.58
C GLY A 254 9.26 6.12 39.32
N GLU A 255 9.53 6.53 40.58
CA GLU A 255 10.61 6.01 41.43
C GLU A 255 10.49 4.50 41.76
N LEU A 256 9.36 3.87 41.47
CA LEU A 256 9.03 2.48 41.85
C LEU A 256 9.28 1.45 40.76
N ILE A 257 10.28 1.65 39.88
CA ILE A 257 10.61 0.62 38.88
C ILE A 257 11.42 -0.50 39.55
N PRO A 258 10.93 -1.77 39.46
CA PRO A 258 11.73 -2.91 39.89
C PRO A 258 13.08 -2.90 39.16
N ARG A 259 14.16 -3.15 39.91
CA ARG A 259 15.53 -3.23 39.36
C ARG A 259 15.65 -4.47 38.46
N ARG A 260 15.22 -4.34 37.19
CA ARG A 260 15.27 -5.42 36.19
C ARG A 260 16.27 -5.08 35.11
N ASN A 261 16.98 -6.09 34.64
CA ASN A 261 17.79 -5.99 33.44
C ASN A 261 16.90 -6.02 32.19
N VAL A 262 17.39 -5.47 31.09
CA VAL A 262 16.69 -5.48 29.80
C VAL A 262 17.56 -6.16 28.75
N ILE A 263 17.03 -7.21 28.13
CA ILE A 263 17.68 -7.88 27.00
C ILE A 263 16.74 -7.86 25.82
N VAL A 264 17.19 -7.30 24.70
CA VAL A 264 16.45 -7.24 23.45
C VAL A 264 17.20 -8.03 22.40
N ILE A 265 16.58 -9.06 21.84
CA ILE A 265 17.19 -9.90 20.81
C ILE A 265 16.42 -9.74 19.51
N PHE A 266 17.05 -9.14 18.50
CA PHE A 266 16.54 -9.04 17.14
C PHE A 266 17.01 -10.23 16.31
N LEU A 267 16.08 -11.13 15.99
CA LEU A 267 16.35 -12.28 15.13
C LEU A 267 15.86 -11.97 13.72
N ASN A 268 16.73 -11.38 12.90
CA ASN A 268 16.36 -10.96 11.56
C ASN A 268 16.30 -12.12 10.57
N GLY A 269 15.26 -12.14 9.74
CA GLY A 269 15.04 -13.16 8.73
C GLY A 269 14.30 -14.40 9.23
N ILE A 270 13.75 -14.41 10.43
CA ILE A 270 12.86 -15.45 10.95
C ILE A 270 11.41 -14.97 10.78
N SER A 271 10.58 -15.83 10.22
CA SER A 271 9.13 -15.61 10.13
C SER A 271 8.40 -16.43 11.20
N TYR A 272 7.14 -16.05 11.46
CA TYR A 272 6.28 -16.81 12.38
C TYR A 272 6.16 -18.30 11.99
N LYS A 273 6.18 -18.60 10.68
CA LYS A 273 6.10 -19.96 10.15
C LYS A 273 7.37 -20.78 10.39
N ASP A 274 8.50 -20.15 10.63
CA ASP A 274 9.78 -20.81 10.90
C ASP A 274 9.85 -21.33 12.36
N LEU A 275 8.93 -20.90 13.24
CA LEU A 275 8.89 -21.36 14.62
C LEU A 275 8.19 -22.72 14.69
N SER A 276 8.99 -23.77 14.77
CA SER A 276 8.53 -25.16 14.88
C SER A 276 9.27 -25.90 15.98
N THR A 277 8.67 -26.97 16.48
CA THR A 277 9.32 -27.83 17.50
C THR A 277 10.56 -28.57 16.96
N THR A 278 10.68 -28.67 15.63
CA THR A 278 11.79 -29.37 14.97
C THR A 278 12.97 -28.42 14.71
N ASP A 279 12.68 -27.21 14.16
CA ASP A 279 13.70 -26.31 13.65
C ASP A 279 14.11 -25.25 14.66
N SER A 280 13.24 -24.97 15.65
CA SER A 280 13.48 -23.97 16.71
C SER A 280 12.82 -24.37 18.03
N PRO A 281 13.23 -25.48 18.66
CA PRO A 281 12.58 -26.02 19.85
C PRO A 281 12.59 -25.04 21.04
N PHE A 282 13.72 -24.37 21.29
CA PHE A 282 13.83 -23.42 22.39
C PHE A 282 12.96 -22.18 22.20
N LEU A 283 13.04 -21.53 21.04
CA LEU A 283 12.21 -20.36 20.72
C LEU A 283 10.73 -20.68 20.74
N THR A 284 10.35 -21.88 20.29
CA THR A 284 8.97 -22.38 20.34
C THR A 284 8.52 -22.60 21.80
N ALA A 285 9.35 -23.14 22.65
CA ALA A 285 9.07 -23.29 24.09
C ALA A 285 9.01 -21.92 24.79
N LEU A 286 9.93 -21.02 24.48
CA LEU A 286 9.96 -19.66 25.00
C LEU A 286 8.67 -18.91 24.62
N LYS A 287 8.20 -19.04 23.37
CA LYS A 287 6.94 -18.47 22.93
C LYS A 287 5.75 -18.95 23.75
N LYS A 288 5.70 -20.23 24.11
CA LYS A 288 4.60 -20.80 24.92
C LYS A 288 4.61 -20.29 26.37
N ASN A 289 5.81 -20.00 26.91
CA ASN A 289 6.02 -19.63 28.31
C ASN A 289 6.15 -18.11 28.51
N SER A 290 5.95 -17.31 27.45
CA SER A 290 6.06 -15.85 27.48
C SER A 290 4.84 -15.20 26.82
N GLN A 291 4.70 -13.89 27.00
CA GLN A 291 3.69 -13.11 26.28
C GLN A 291 4.07 -13.03 24.80
N SER A 292 3.22 -13.57 23.93
CA SER A 292 3.41 -13.57 22.48
C SER A 292 2.43 -12.63 21.78
N PHE A 293 2.94 -11.76 20.91
CA PHE A 293 2.16 -10.84 20.10
C PHE A 293 2.03 -11.39 18.67
N GLU A 294 0.93 -12.06 18.36
CA GLU A 294 0.74 -12.73 17.07
C GLU A 294 0.41 -11.77 15.93
N ASN A 295 -0.16 -10.60 16.24
CA ASN A 295 -0.54 -9.56 15.27
C ASN A 295 0.49 -8.42 15.17
N TYR A 296 1.75 -8.71 15.43
CA TYR A 296 2.83 -7.74 15.26
C TYR A 296 3.39 -7.80 13.84
N TYR A 297 3.22 -6.72 13.09
CA TYR A 297 3.71 -6.59 11.72
C TYR A 297 4.84 -5.58 11.63
N LEU A 298 5.92 -5.95 10.95
CA LEU A 298 7.02 -5.04 10.70
C LEU A 298 6.61 -4.02 9.62
N PRO A 299 6.76 -2.70 9.86
CA PRO A 299 6.29 -1.67 8.93
C PRO A 299 7.13 -1.56 7.66
N TYR A 300 8.34 -2.11 7.64
CA TYR A 300 9.28 -1.97 6.54
C TYR A 300 9.85 -3.31 6.09
N SER A 301 10.21 -3.40 4.80
CA SER A 301 10.86 -4.58 4.21
C SER A 301 12.34 -4.70 4.55
N LYS A 302 12.99 -3.57 4.91
CA LYS A 302 14.41 -3.54 5.24
C LYS A 302 14.61 -3.57 6.75
N ARG A 303 15.52 -4.44 7.21
CA ARG A 303 15.89 -4.59 8.61
C ARG A 303 16.24 -3.28 9.30
N GLU A 304 17.19 -2.53 8.73
CA GLU A 304 17.68 -1.26 9.31
C GLU A 304 16.55 -0.25 9.55
N GLN A 305 15.51 -0.30 8.75
CA GLN A 305 14.34 0.56 8.88
C GLN A 305 13.46 0.12 10.06
N ASN A 306 13.31 -1.20 10.24
CA ASN A 306 12.56 -1.76 11.36
C ASN A 306 13.31 -1.57 12.70
N GLU A 307 14.64 -1.77 12.71
CA GLU A 307 15.46 -1.52 13.90
C GLU A 307 15.41 -0.04 14.32
N PHE A 308 15.47 0.89 13.36
CA PHE A 308 15.29 2.31 13.65
C PHE A 308 13.90 2.59 14.24
N ALA A 309 12.84 2.10 13.58
CA ALA A 309 11.47 2.33 14.03
C ALA A 309 11.22 1.72 15.42
N ALA A 310 11.76 0.53 15.71
CA ALA A 310 11.65 -0.12 17.01
C ALA A 310 12.40 0.62 18.12
N THR A 311 13.57 1.22 17.79
CA THR A 311 14.41 1.88 18.78
C THR A 311 13.95 3.31 19.08
N TYR A 312 13.57 4.06 18.03
CA TYR A 312 13.16 5.47 18.17
C TYR A 312 11.64 5.65 18.38
N GLY A 313 10.83 4.62 18.05
CA GLY A 313 9.37 4.73 18.09
C GLY A 313 8.78 5.65 17.03
N VAL A 314 9.54 5.99 15.97
CA VAL A 314 9.11 6.92 14.91
C VAL A 314 9.38 6.32 13.51
N PRO A 315 8.66 6.78 12.48
CA PRO A 315 8.85 6.31 11.11
C PRO A 315 10.26 6.58 10.56
N ILE A 316 10.71 5.72 9.63
CA ILE A 316 12.06 5.77 9.02
C ILE A 316 12.38 7.09 8.30
N GLN A 317 11.36 7.81 7.85
CA GLN A 317 11.49 9.10 7.17
C GLN A 317 12.28 10.12 8.00
N TYR A 318 12.21 10.02 9.32
CA TYR A 318 12.91 10.91 10.24
C TYR A 318 14.39 10.54 10.48
N LYS A 319 14.85 9.35 10.04
CA LYS A 319 16.22 8.85 10.31
C LYS A 319 17.31 9.85 9.95
N LYS A 320 17.21 10.49 8.77
CA LYS A 320 18.20 11.48 8.33
C LYS A 320 18.27 12.69 9.27
N ALA A 321 17.13 13.17 9.74
CA ALA A 321 17.06 14.29 10.67
C ALA A 321 17.64 13.96 12.06
N PHE A 322 17.36 12.75 12.56
CA PHE A 322 17.91 12.27 13.81
C PHE A 322 19.43 12.13 13.72
N ASN A 323 19.94 11.59 12.61
CA ASN A 323 21.37 11.46 12.37
C ASN A 323 22.05 12.82 12.23
N ALA A 324 21.47 13.76 11.48
CA ALA A 324 22.05 15.10 11.29
C ALA A 324 22.13 15.89 12.60
N LYS A 325 21.16 15.71 13.50
CA LYS A 325 21.11 16.40 14.79
C LYS A 325 21.70 15.57 15.94
N ASN A 326 22.15 14.37 15.65
CA ASN A 326 22.75 13.45 16.63
C ASN A 326 21.83 13.20 17.86
N ILE A 327 20.52 13.04 17.60
CA ILE A 327 19.52 12.85 18.64
C ILE A 327 19.45 11.37 19.02
N ALA A 328 19.53 11.09 20.30
CA ALA A 328 19.43 9.74 20.85
C ALA A 328 17.98 9.23 20.90
N PRO A 329 17.78 7.90 20.89
CA PRO A 329 16.48 7.30 21.22
C PRO A 329 16.09 7.62 22.68
N ALA A 330 14.88 8.14 22.88
CA ALA A 330 14.42 8.58 24.20
C ALA A 330 14.51 7.49 25.28
N VAL A 331 14.22 6.23 24.92
CA VAL A 331 14.31 5.09 25.85
C VAL A 331 15.77 4.85 26.29
N LEU A 332 16.70 4.95 25.38
CA LEU A 332 18.11 4.70 25.68
C LEU A 332 18.74 5.87 26.44
N ASP A 333 18.32 7.09 26.16
CA ASP A 333 18.71 8.29 26.91
C ASP A 333 18.22 8.19 28.36
N GLU A 334 16.97 7.74 28.56
CA GLU A 334 16.42 7.48 29.88
C GLU A 334 17.14 6.35 30.62
N MET A 335 17.43 5.23 29.93
CA MET A 335 18.23 4.14 30.52
C MET A 335 19.61 4.63 30.97
N HIS A 336 20.24 5.47 30.18
CA HIS A 336 21.52 6.07 30.53
C HIS A 336 21.42 6.99 31.78
N ARG A 337 20.37 7.81 31.83
CA ARG A 337 20.06 8.67 32.99
C ARG A 337 19.84 7.89 34.28
N GLN A 338 19.28 6.67 34.13
CA GLN A 338 19.08 5.74 35.26
C GLN A 338 20.30 4.83 35.53
N GLU A 339 21.45 5.14 35.00
CA GLU A 339 22.71 4.41 35.19
C GLU A 339 22.72 2.96 34.69
N PHE A 340 21.88 2.63 33.67
CA PHE A 340 22.02 1.35 33.01
C PHE A 340 23.29 1.30 32.17
N LEU A 341 23.99 0.17 32.26
CA LEU A 341 25.08 -0.14 31.34
C LEU A 341 24.51 -0.64 30.02
N VAL A 342 24.49 0.22 29.00
CA VAL A 342 23.93 -0.13 27.70
C VAL A 342 25.00 -0.70 26.78
N ARG A 343 24.74 -1.87 26.19
CA ARG A 343 25.59 -2.53 25.20
C ARG A 343 24.80 -2.99 24.00
N ILE A 344 25.35 -2.78 22.82
CA ILE A 344 24.79 -3.26 21.55
C ILE A 344 25.81 -4.19 20.91
N ILE A 345 25.36 -5.40 20.51
CA ILE A 345 26.20 -6.40 19.85
C ILE A 345 25.50 -6.87 18.58
N SER A 346 26.20 -6.83 17.44
CA SER A 346 25.64 -7.26 16.15
C SER A 346 26.67 -7.95 15.29
N ASP A 347 26.22 -8.90 14.46
CA ASP A 347 27.02 -9.56 13.43
C ASP A 347 27.06 -8.75 12.10
N ASP A 348 26.47 -7.56 12.07
CA ASP A 348 26.47 -6.70 10.89
C ASP A 348 27.46 -5.53 11.01
N LYS A 349 28.42 -5.50 10.11
CA LYS A 349 29.39 -4.40 10.00
C LYS A 349 28.75 -3.06 9.65
N ASN A 350 27.57 -3.08 9.04
CA ASN A 350 26.83 -1.87 8.66
C ASN A 350 26.00 -1.27 9.80
N VAL A 351 25.92 -1.90 10.95
CA VAL A 351 25.27 -1.32 12.15
C VAL A 351 25.91 0.02 12.52
N ALA A 352 27.19 0.18 12.21
CA ALA A 352 27.90 1.47 12.35
C ALA A 352 27.22 2.62 11.59
N ASN A 353 26.50 2.33 10.51
CA ASN A 353 25.74 3.32 9.71
C ASN A 353 24.28 3.44 10.13
N THR A 354 23.85 2.75 11.19
CA THR A 354 22.50 2.90 11.73
C THR A 354 22.45 4.12 12.66
N ALA A 355 21.25 4.61 12.94
CA ALA A 355 21.03 5.79 13.78
C ALA A 355 21.63 5.72 15.20
N LEU A 356 22.12 4.55 15.59
CA LEU A 356 22.70 4.30 16.91
C LEU A 356 24.17 4.77 17.05
N THR A 357 24.84 5.11 15.95
CA THR A 357 26.29 5.47 15.96
C THR A 357 26.60 6.86 16.45
N GLY A 358 25.63 7.76 16.40
CA GLY A 358 25.79 9.13 16.91
C GLY A 358 25.72 9.25 18.43
N PHE A 359 25.39 8.18 19.13
CA PHE A 359 25.15 8.25 20.56
C PHE A 359 26.44 8.10 21.38
N ARG A 360 26.88 9.19 21.98
CA ARG A 360 28.02 9.18 22.92
C ARG A 360 27.63 8.40 24.19
N GLY A 361 28.13 7.18 24.32
CA GLY A 361 27.83 6.32 25.48
C GLY A 361 27.42 4.89 25.15
N PHE A 362 27.14 4.57 23.88
CA PHE A 362 26.89 3.20 23.46
C PHE A 362 28.19 2.47 23.20
N ASN A 363 28.37 1.38 23.91
CA ASN A 363 29.45 0.45 23.66
C ASN A 363 28.94 -0.53 22.57
N LEU A 364 29.21 -0.22 21.29
CA LEU A 364 28.87 -1.08 20.16
C LEU A 364 30.00 -2.10 19.94
N ALA A 365 29.66 -3.38 19.90
CA ALA A 365 30.55 -4.44 19.51
C ALA A 365 30.07 -5.10 18.21
N ILE A 366 30.93 -5.17 17.21
CA ILE A 366 30.69 -5.89 15.98
C ILE A 366 31.28 -7.29 16.11
N ALA A 367 30.47 -8.30 15.86
CA ALA A 367 30.84 -9.70 15.85
C ALA A 367 31.12 -10.22 14.44
N GLN A 368 31.90 -11.30 14.35
CA GLN A 368 32.22 -11.91 13.05
C GLN A 368 31.12 -12.84 12.55
N ASP A 369 30.46 -13.55 13.45
CA ASP A 369 29.38 -14.50 13.19
C ASP A 369 28.42 -14.56 14.38
N GLU A 370 27.37 -15.40 14.25
CA GLU A 370 26.32 -15.57 15.27
C GLU A 370 26.88 -16.08 16.61
N LYS A 371 27.90 -16.94 16.58
CA LYS A 371 28.54 -17.47 17.78
C LYS A 371 29.33 -16.37 18.51
N ASP A 372 30.14 -15.60 17.79
CA ASP A 372 30.92 -14.48 18.33
C ASP A 372 30.00 -13.41 18.97
N VAL A 373 28.76 -13.25 18.48
CA VAL A 373 27.77 -12.36 19.12
C VAL A 373 27.50 -12.80 20.55
N PHE A 374 27.19 -14.09 20.76
CA PHE A 374 26.86 -14.60 22.09
C PHE A 374 28.09 -14.73 22.97
N ASP A 375 29.27 -15.04 22.42
CA ASP A 375 30.52 -15.04 23.15
C ASP A 375 30.87 -13.64 23.69
N LYS A 376 30.70 -12.60 22.87
CA LYS A 376 30.84 -11.20 23.30
C LYS A 376 29.78 -10.77 24.32
N ALA A 377 28.55 -11.23 24.17
CA ALA A 377 27.48 -10.96 25.12
C ALA A 377 27.78 -11.61 26.49
N ASN A 378 28.19 -12.85 26.48
CA ASN A 378 28.60 -13.56 27.71
C ASN A 378 29.77 -12.88 28.39
N ASN A 379 30.85 -12.57 27.64
CA ASN A 379 32.02 -11.87 28.18
C ASN A 379 31.65 -10.50 28.75
N TYR A 380 30.74 -9.78 28.12
CA TYR A 380 30.24 -8.52 28.65
C TYR A 380 29.52 -8.70 29.99
N LEU A 381 28.65 -9.70 30.07
CA LEU A 381 27.90 -9.99 31.30
C LEU A 381 28.82 -10.49 32.42
N ASP A 382 29.82 -11.29 32.12
CA ASP A 382 30.78 -11.80 33.11
C ASP A 382 31.64 -10.66 33.76
N ASN A 383 31.78 -9.55 33.01
CA ASN A 383 32.56 -8.38 33.50
C ASN A 383 31.70 -7.31 34.19
N ILE A 384 30.38 -7.50 34.28
CA ILE A 384 29.46 -6.58 35.00
C ILE A 384 29.23 -7.09 36.41
N SER A 385 29.36 -6.19 37.40
CA SER A 385 28.95 -6.50 38.77
C SER A 385 27.47 -6.87 38.85
N SER A 386 27.11 -7.86 39.68
CA SER A 386 25.72 -8.33 39.88
C SER A 386 24.75 -7.22 40.38
N GLU A 387 25.29 -6.18 40.97
CA GLU A 387 24.50 -5.06 41.49
C GLU A 387 24.14 -4.01 40.44
N ARG A 388 24.84 -4.00 39.28
CA ARG A 388 24.58 -3.02 38.22
C ARG A 388 23.54 -3.49 37.24
N ARG A 389 22.64 -2.60 36.91
CA ARG A 389 21.64 -2.81 35.87
C ARG A 389 22.25 -2.69 34.47
N PHE A 390 21.81 -3.51 33.56
CA PHE A 390 22.28 -3.45 32.19
C PHE A 390 21.09 -3.53 31.20
N ALA A 391 21.31 -2.94 30.01
CA ALA A 391 20.46 -3.07 28.85
C ALA A 391 21.32 -3.60 27.70
N LEU A 392 21.03 -4.82 27.26
CA LEU A 392 21.78 -5.52 26.21
C LEU A 392 20.91 -5.69 24.97
N SER A 393 21.35 -5.13 23.86
CA SER A 393 20.70 -5.34 22.56
C SER A 393 21.57 -6.24 21.70
N ILE A 394 21.01 -7.35 21.24
CA ILE A 394 21.64 -8.34 20.37
C ILE A 394 20.91 -8.36 19.04
N ALA A 395 21.62 -8.18 17.92
CA ALA A 395 21.04 -8.23 16.59
C ALA A 395 21.76 -9.29 15.73
N LEU A 396 21.01 -10.32 15.31
CA LEU A 396 21.46 -11.41 14.46
C LEU A 396 20.88 -11.32 13.05
N ASN A 397 21.73 -11.46 12.04
CA ASN A 397 21.40 -11.29 10.63
C ASN A 397 21.65 -12.53 9.77
N GLY A 398 22.06 -13.60 10.40
CA GLY A 398 22.47 -14.83 9.73
C GLY A 398 21.46 -15.39 8.73
N LEU A 399 20.16 -15.23 8.96
CA LEU A 399 19.08 -15.74 8.11
C LEU A 399 18.60 -14.77 7.03
N THR A 400 19.17 -13.56 6.95
CA THR A 400 18.78 -12.55 5.94
C THR A 400 19.44 -12.77 4.57
N LYS A 401 20.38 -13.71 4.44
CA LYS A 401 21.05 -13.99 3.16
C LYS A 401 20.03 -14.46 2.13
N LYS A 402 19.94 -13.73 1.01
CA LYS A 402 19.19 -14.14 -0.16
C LYS A 402 19.83 -15.43 -0.72
N ASN A 403 19.04 -16.46 -1.01
CA ASN A 403 19.44 -17.74 -1.63
C ASN A 403 19.91 -18.88 -0.68
N LEU A 404 19.54 -18.85 0.59
CA LEU A 404 19.64 -20.08 1.40
C LEU A 404 18.62 -21.11 0.91
N LYS A 405 19.10 -22.34 0.63
CA LYS A 405 18.21 -23.50 0.38
C LYS A 405 17.43 -23.81 1.66
N TYR A 406 16.25 -24.42 1.51
CA TYR A 406 15.38 -24.72 2.64
C TYR A 406 16.12 -25.47 3.77
N ASN A 407 16.84 -26.54 3.44
CA ASN A 407 17.57 -27.34 4.44
C ASN A 407 18.67 -26.56 5.14
N GLU A 408 19.45 -25.76 4.39
CA GLU A 408 20.49 -24.88 4.94
C GLU A 408 19.89 -23.81 5.88
N ARG A 409 18.70 -23.37 5.58
CA ARG A 409 17.97 -22.40 6.42
C ARG A 409 17.52 -23.06 7.73
N CYS A 410 16.97 -24.28 7.70
CA CYS A 410 16.55 -25.02 8.90
C CYS A 410 17.74 -25.35 9.79
N GLU A 411 18.85 -25.85 9.24
CA GLU A 411 20.07 -26.11 9.99
C GLU A 411 20.62 -24.85 10.68
N LYS A 412 20.60 -23.73 9.96
CA LYS A 412 21.06 -22.46 10.51
C LYS A 412 20.14 -21.91 11.58
N LEU A 413 18.84 -22.07 11.42
CA LEU A 413 17.86 -21.70 12.43
C LEU A 413 18.04 -22.52 13.71
N LEU A 414 18.21 -23.84 13.59
CA LEU A 414 18.50 -24.71 14.72
C LEU A 414 19.81 -24.34 15.45
N LYS A 415 20.84 -23.96 14.69
CA LYS A 415 22.09 -23.45 15.26
C LYS A 415 21.86 -22.17 16.08
N ILE A 416 21.10 -21.21 15.56
CA ILE A 416 20.78 -19.97 16.26
C ILE A 416 19.92 -20.27 17.49
N ASP A 417 18.93 -21.14 17.39
CA ASP A 417 18.06 -21.54 18.48
C ASP A 417 18.88 -22.12 19.66
N ASN A 418 19.86 -23.00 19.37
CA ASN A 418 20.77 -23.56 20.36
C ASN A 418 21.68 -22.48 21.00
N LEU A 419 22.14 -21.50 20.22
CA LEU A 419 22.95 -20.40 20.77
C LEU A 419 22.13 -19.53 21.74
N VAL A 420 20.87 -19.24 21.38
CA VAL A 420 19.95 -18.50 22.26
C VAL A 420 19.64 -19.31 23.51
N ALA A 421 19.36 -20.61 23.37
CA ALA A 421 19.11 -21.50 24.51
C ALA A 421 20.29 -21.52 25.52
N ASN A 422 21.52 -21.69 25.02
CA ASN A 422 22.70 -21.67 25.84
C ASN A 422 22.93 -20.31 26.53
N PHE A 423 22.63 -19.22 25.85
CA PHE A 423 22.71 -17.88 26.42
C PHE A 423 21.70 -17.70 27.56
N PHE A 424 20.46 -18.11 27.38
CA PHE A 424 19.43 -18.06 28.44
C PHE A 424 19.81 -18.93 29.63
N LYS A 425 20.29 -20.16 29.39
CA LYS A 425 20.76 -21.05 30.46
C LYS A 425 21.85 -20.37 31.31
N LYS A 426 22.82 -19.71 30.67
CA LYS A 426 23.88 -18.98 31.37
C LYS A 426 23.35 -17.79 32.18
N LEU A 427 22.32 -17.11 31.67
CA LEU A 427 21.64 -16.02 32.40
C LEU A 427 20.95 -16.55 33.68
N GLU A 428 20.27 -17.71 33.58
CA GLU A 428 19.67 -18.37 34.75
C GLU A 428 20.71 -18.79 35.79
N GLU A 429 21.78 -19.47 35.36
CA GLU A 429 22.86 -19.90 36.22
C GLU A 429 23.51 -18.72 36.98
N ASN A 430 23.55 -17.53 36.37
CA ASN A 430 24.10 -16.33 36.96
C ASN A 430 23.06 -15.44 37.71
N ASN A 431 21.83 -15.91 37.90
CA ASN A 431 20.75 -15.15 38.50
C ASN A 431 20.51 -13.77 37.85
N ARG A 432 20.57 -13.69 36.52
CA ARG A 432 20.45 -12.44 35.77
C ARG A 432 19.20 -12.35 34.94
N LEU A 433 18.35 -13.38 34.96
CA LEU A 433 17.03 -13.42 34.35
C LEU A 433 15.97 -12.78 35.25
#